data_56d92b95aad15fd232d78610a5e2a9ed
#
_entry.id   56d92b95aad15fd232d78610a5e2a9ed
#
_cell.length_a   1.000
_cell.length_b   1.000
_cell.length_c   1.000
_cell.angle_alpha   90.00
_cell.angle_beta   90.00
_cell.angle_gamma   90.00
#
_symmetry.space_group_name_H-M   'P 1'
#
loop_
_entity.id
_entity.type
_entity.pdbx_description
1 polymer ?
#
loop_
_entity_poly.entity_id
_entity_poly.type
_entity_poly.pdbx_seq_one_letter_code
_entity_poly.pdbx_strand_id
1 'polypeptide(L)'
;MPDALSTRLDALLRARKNPQCLRLGIGGGSGSGKSTIAALIREQLLPLTTELITLDRFFKPADQLPKYCSAHLGSPQPDYNAPDSLHVAEMVAHCRQYPAAQVHLLDGHFSLHYPELRALMDLRIFVATDLELMLERRTARNLAAGYGGSREFILAYNRECVVPGYLGHIEPSRRFADLEIPNDQADTVERDALVIALCAKIRAALEPGHLPRR
;
A
#
# COMPACT_ATOMS: atom_id res chain seq x y z
N MET A 1 8.05 -11.78 16.40
CA MET A 1 6.89 -10.87 16.51
C MET A 1 6.49 -10.81 17.98
N PRO A 2 6.29 -9.61 18.57
CA PRO A 2 5.84 -9.48 19.96
C PRO A 2 4.51 -10.20 20.21
N ASP A 3 4.31 -10.83 21.36
CA ASP A 3 3.12 -11.63 21.68
C ASP A 3 1.81 -10.88 21.53
N ALA A 4 1.76 -9.62 21.94
CA ALA A 4 0.56 -8.77 21.83
C ALA A 4 0.16 -8.53 20.35
N LEU A 5 1.13 -8.24 19.48
CA LEU A 5 0.88 -8.07 18.03
C LEU A 5 0.43 -9.38 17.40
N SER A 6 1.07 -10.48 17.78
CA SER A 6 0.71 -11.83 17.34
C SER A 6 -0.75 -12.15 17.66
N THR A 7 -1.17 -11.94 18.91
CA THR A 7 -2.55 -12.17 19.38
C THR A 7 -3.55 -11.27 18.65
N ARG A 8 -3.21 -10.00 18.43
CA ARG A 8 -4.07 -9.05 17.69
C ARG A 8 -4.28 -9.51 16.24
N LEU A 9 -3.22 -9.92 15.56
CA LEU A 9 -3.31 -10.42 14.18
C LEU A 9 -4.18 -11.68 14.10
N ASP A 10 -4.04 -12.62 15.03
CA ASP A 10 -4.88 -13.81 15.09
C ASP A 10 -6.37 -13.47 15.28
N ALA A 11 -6.67 -12.46 16.11
CA ALA A 11 -8.03 -12.00 16.29
C ALA A 11 -8.62 -11.39 15.02
N LEU A 12 -7.86 -10.55 14.31
CA LEU A 12 -8.26 -9.93 13.05
C LEU A 12 -8.49 -10.98 11.96
N LEU A 13 -7.59 -11.96 11.83
CA LEU A 13 -7.71 -13.03 10.85
C LEU A 13 -8.92 -13.94 11.13
N ARG A 14 -9.29 -14.15 12.40
CA ARG A 14 -10.51 -14.88 12.77
C ARG A 14 -11.77 -14.09 12.48
N ALA A 15 -11.73 -12.76 12.66
CA ALA A 15 -12.87 -11.85 12.43
C ALA A 15 -13.06 -11.45 10.96
N ARG A 16 -12.29 -12.05 10.02
CA ARG A 16 -12.38 -11.73 8.59
C ARG A 16 -13.79 -11.87 8.03
N LYS A 17 -14.14 -10.97 7.12
CA LYS A 17 -15.50 -10.87 6.57
C LYS A 17 -15.90 -12.05 5.69
N ASN A 18 -14.92 -12.63 4.99
CA ASN A 18 -15.13 -13.83 4.18
C ASN A 18 -14.20 -14.96 4.66
N PRO A 19 -14.73 -16.12 5.06
CA PRO A 19 -13.92 -17.25 5.50
C PRO A 19 -12.95 -17.80 4.44
N GLN A 20 -13.29 -17.63 3.15
CA GLN A 20 -12.52 -18.18 2.03
C GLN A 20 -11.59 -17.17 1.36
N CYS A 21 -11.67 -15.90 1.73
CA CYS A 21 -10.91 -14.82 1.10
C CYS A 21 -10.44 -13.80 2.15
N LEU A 22 -9.21 -13.34 1.98
CA LEU A 22 -8.60 -12.32 2.83
C LEU A 22 -8.20 -11.11 1.97
N ARG A 23 -8.51 -9.89 2.45
CA ARG A 23 -8.08 -8.64 1.82
C ARG A 23 -7.08 -7.91 2.68
N LEU A 24 -5.90 -7.71 2.14
CA LEU A 24 -4.82 -6.95 2.77
C LEU A 24 -4.65 -5.61 2.06
N GLY A 25 -4.77 -4.50 2.78
CA GLY A 25 -4.36 -3.19 2.30
C GLY A 25 -2.88 -2.95 2.58
N ILE A 26 -2.13 -2.47 1.59
CA ILE A 26 -0.71 -2.13 1.73
C ILE A 26 -0.54 -0.65 1.40
N GLY A 27 -0.35 0.16 2.43
CA GLY A 27 -0.15 1.62 2.37
C GLY A 27 1.29 2.04 2.63
N GLY A 28 1.58 3.30 2.38
CA GLY A 28 2.89 3.92 2.54
C GLY A 28 3.25 4.83 1.37
N GLY A 29 4.27 5.66 1.51
CA GLY A 29 4.65 6.65 0.49
C GLY A 29 5.21 6.05 -0.80
N SER A 30 5.26 6.86 -1.85
CA SER A 30 5.92 6.47 -3.10
C SER A 30 7.43 6.36 -2.87
N GLY A 31 8.00 5.19 -3.09
CA GLY A 31 9.40 4.87 -2.75
C GLY A 31 9.57 4.15 -1.40
N SER A 32 8.49 3.92 -0.62
CA SER A 32 8.59 3.19 0.65
C SER A 32 8.86 1.69 0.49
N GLY A 33 8.71 1.12 -0.72
CA GLY A 33 8.91 -0.31 -0.97
C GLY A 33 7.66 -1.17 -0.84
N LYS A 34 6.45 -0.59 -0.86
CA LYS A 34 5.17 -1.34 -0.82
C LYS A 34 5.12 -2.50 -1.81
N SER A 35 5.46 -2.26 -3.07
CA SER A 35 5.40 -3.28 -4.11
C SER A 35 6.43 -4.40 -3.89
N THR A 36 7.57 -4.10 -3.25
CA THR A 36 8.54 -5.12 -2.81
C THR A 36 7.95 -5.99 -1.71
N ILE A 37 7.28 -5.37 -0.72
CA ILE A 37 6.59 -6.10 0.36
C ILE A 37 5.44 -6.93 -0.22
N ALA A 38 4.65 -6.38 -1.15
CA ALA A 38 3.58 -7.11 -1.81
C ALA A 38 4.10 -8.35 -2.57
N ALA A 39 5.23 -8.21 -3.27
CA ALA A 39 5.88 -9.33 -3.97
C ALA A 39 6.35 -10.40 -2.97
N LEU A 40 6.99 -10.00 -1.87
CA LEU A 40 7.44 -10.92 -0.83
C LEU A 40 6.25 -11.65 -0.17
N ILE A 41 5.17 -10.95 0.14
CA ILE A 41 3.94 -11.55 0.67
C ILE A 41 3.40 -12.61 -0.29
N ARG A 42 3.32 -12.30 -1.60
CA ARG A 42 2.84 -13.25 -2.61
C ARG A 42 3.68 -14.51 -2.66
N GLU A 43 5.01 -14.37 -2.64
CA GLU A 43 5.93 -15.49 -2.62
C GLU A 43 5.75 -16.35 -1.37
N GLN A 44 5.69 -15.71 -0.20
CA GLN A 44 5.54 -16.40 1.09
C GLN A 44 4.16 -17.04 1.28
N LEU A 45 3.15 -16.62 0.53
CA LEU A 45 1.80 -17.21 0.59
C LEU A 45 1.61 -18.42 -0.32
N LEU A 46 2.57 -18.76 -1.17
CA LEU A 46 2.44 -19.99 -1.98
C LEU A 46 2.18 -21.21 -1.08
N PRO A 47 1.28 -22.13 -1.48
CA PRO A 47 0.56 -22.23 -2.76
C PRO A 47 -0.82 -21.52 -2.79
N LEU A 48 -1.15 -20.64 -1.83
CA LEU A 48 -2.40 -19.88 -1.85
C LEU A 48 -2.47 -19.00 -3.10
N THR A 49 -3.63 -18.95 -3.73
CA THR A 49 -3.86 -18.05 -4.86
C THR A 49 -3.94 -16.62 -4.38
N THR A 50 -3.08 -15.76 -4.92
CA THR A 50 -2.96 -14.36 -4.52
C THR A 50 -3.16 -13.43 -5.72
N GLU A 51 -4.06 -12.45 -5.60
CA GLU A 51 -4.25 -11.39 -6.57
C GLU A 51 -3.70 -10.07 -6.06
N LEU A 52 -2.91 -9.38 -6.89
CA LEU A 52 -2.41 -8.04 -6.62
C LEU A 52 -3.26 -7.02 -7.38
N ILE A 53 -3.96 -6.16 -6.65
CA ILE A 53 -4.72 -5.05 -7.18
C ILE A 53 -3.92 -3.77 -6.94
N THR A 54 -3.22 -3.30 -7.98
CA THR A 54 -2.49 -2.05 -7.94
C THR A 54 -3.47 -0.89 -8.08
N LEU A 55 -3.62 -0.07 -7.04
CA LEU A 55 -4.60 1.02 -7.01
C LEU A 55 -4.23 2.17 -7.94
N ASP A 56 -2.97 2.29 -8.35
CA ASP A 56 -2.50 3.30 -9.30
C ASP A 56 -3.16 3.18 -10.69
N ARG A 57 -3.74 2.02 -11.01
CA ARG A 57 -4.54 1.84 -12.25
C ARG A 57 -5.80 2.69 -12.30
N PHE A 58 -6.24 3.23 -11.17
CA PHE A 58 -7.43 4.08 -11.04
C PHE A 58 -7.11 5.57 -11.04
N PHE A 59 -5.87 5.98 -11.35
CA PHE A 59 -5.58 7.39 -11.57
C PHE A 59 -6.43 7.95 -12.70
N LYS A 60 -6.93 9.17 -12.46
CA LYS A 60 -7.61 9.94 -13.49
C LYS A 60 -6.65 10.27 -14.65
N PRO A 61 -7.15 10.44 -15.87
CA PRO A 61 -6.38 11.00 -16.99
C PRO A 61 -5.76 12.35 -16.60
N ALA A 62 -4.62 12.70 -17.19
CA ALA A 62 -3.83 13.86 -16.81
C ALA A 62 -4.60 15.20 -16.89
N ASP A 63 -5.56 15.31 -17.80
CA ASP A 63 -6.44 16.48 -17.97
C ASP A 63 -7.50 16.60 -16.85
N GLN A 64 -7.84 15.51 -16.17
CA GLN A 64 -8.81 15.42 -15.08
C GLN A 64 -8.16 15.40 -13.68
N LEU A 65 -6.84 15.31 -13.61
CA LEU A 65 -6.13 15.33 -12.34
C LEU A 65 -6.28 16.69 -11.64
N PRO A 66 -6.33 16.69 -10.28
CA PRO A 66 -6.08 17.91 -9.52
C PRO A 66 -4.79 18.59 -9.98
N LYS A 67 -4.68 19.89 -9.80
CA LYS A 67 -3.50 20.65 -10.22
C LYS A 67 -2.91 21.40 -9.04
N TYR A 68 -1.58 21.45 -9.00
CA TYR A 68 -0.84 22.33 -8.12
C TYR A 68 -0.09 23.39 -8.96
N CYS A 69 0.17 24.56 -8.40
CA CYS A 69 0.99 25.57 -9.04
C CYS A 69 2.47 25.27 -8.80
N SER A 70 3.18 24.84 -9.84
CA SER A 70 4.62 24.58 -9.72
C SER A 70 5.38 25.90 -9.70
N ALA A 71 6.13 26.14 -8.62
CA ALA A 71 7.05 27.28 -8.55
C ALA A 71 8.23 27.10 -9.53
N HIS A 72 8.62 25.85 -9.79
CA HIS A 72 9.70 25.53 -10.72
C HIS A 72 9.34 25.86 -12.19
N LEU A 73 8.08 25.57 -12.60
CA LEU A 73 7.63 25.79 -13.97
C LEU A 73 6.81 27.08 -14.17
N GLY A 74 6.39 27.73 -13.08
CA GLY A 74 5.52 28.90 -13.13
C GLY A 74 4.12 28.63 -13.69
N SER A 75 3.66 27.37 -13.68
CA SER A 75 2.40 26.94 -14.29
C SER A 75 1.73 25.80 -13.55
N PRO A 76 0.38 25.65 -13.69
CA PRO A 76 -0.33 24.51 -13.11
C PRO A 76 0.16 23.16 -13.67
N GLN A 77 0.44 22.21 -12.78
CA GLN A 77 0.88 20.86 -13.11
C GLN A 77 -0.05 19.81 -12.50
N PRO A 78 -0.16 18.60 -13.10
CA PRO A 78 -0.96 17.51 -12.55
C PRO A 78 -0.46 17.05 -11.18
N ASP A 79 -1.40 16.87 -10.23
CA ASP A 79 -1.12 16.38 -8.89
C ASP A 79 -1.61 14.94 -8.71
N TYR A 80 -0.68 13.99 -8.73
CA TYR A 80 -0.92 12.58 -8.43
C TYR A 80 -0.92 12.26 -6.92
N ASN A 81 -0.63 13.26 -6.06
CA ASN A 81 -0.50 13.08 -4.61
C ASN A 81 -1.68 13.69 -3.84
N ALA A 82 -2.66 14.22 -4.54
CA ALA A 82 -3.94 14.62 -3.97
C ALA A 82 -4.91 13.42 -3.95
N PRO A 83 -5.73 13.24 -2.90
CA PRO A 83 -6.72 12.14 -2.84
C PRO A 83 -7.68 12.12 -4.03
N ASP A 84 -8.06 13.28 -4.55
CA ASP A 84 -8.95 13.39 -5.71
C ASP A 84 -8.30 12.98 -7.04
N SER A 85 -7.05 12.54 -7.04
CA SER A 85 -6.36 12.04 -8.24
C SER A 85 -6.89 10.68 -8.73
N LEU A 86 -7.65 9.95 -7.92
CA LEU A 86 -8.17 8.62 -8.23
C LEU A 86 -9.68 8.64 -8.52
N HIS A 87 -10.14 7.73 -9.38
CA HIS A 87 -11.55 7.38 -9.55
C HIS A 87 -12.00 6.49 -8.37
N VAL A 88 -12.21 7.12 -7.19
CA VAL A 88 -12.42 6.41 -5.90
C VAL A 88 -13.62 5.47 -5.95
N ALA A 89 -14.75 5.90 -6.52
CA ALA A 89 -15.96 5.08 -6.60
C ALA A 89 -15.73 3.81 -7.43
N GLU A 90 -15.06 3.93 -8.57
CA GLU A 90 -14.70 2.82 -9.45
C GLU A 90 -13.70 1.87 -8.77
N MET A 91 -12.66 2.43 -8.15
CA MET A 91 -11.67 1.68 -7.37
C MET A 91 -12.33 0.84 -6.27
N VAL A 92 -13.20 1.44 -5.47
CA VAL A 92 -13.91 0.75 -4.39
C VAL A 92 -14.85 -0.32 -4.94
N ALA A 93 -15.58 -0.03 -6.03
CA ALA A 93 -16.46 -1.00 -6.69
C ALA A 93 -15.67 -2.20 -7.21
N HIS A 94 -14.50 -1.98 -7.84
CA HIS A 94 -13.61 -3.05 -8.30
C HIS A 94 -13.09 -3.89 -7.12
N CYS A 95 -12.61 -3.25 -6.06
CA CYS A 95 -12.08 -3.95 -4.88
C CYS A 95 -13.17 -4.70 -4.08
N ARG A 96 -14.46 -4.42 -4.29
CA ARG A 96 -15.56 -5.19 -3.68
C ARG A 96 -15.77 -6.54 -4.34
N GLN A 97 -15.39 -6.70 -5.59
CA GLN A 97 -15.53 -7.97 -6.28
C GLN A 97 -14.64 -9.02 -5.61
N TYR A 98 -15.09 -10.27 -5.59
CA TYR A 98 -14.33 -11.42 -5.12
C TYR A 98 -13.95 -12.28 -6.32
N PRO A 99 -12.83 -12.00 -6.98
CA PRO A 99 -12.27 -12.96 -7.93
C PRO A 99 -11.88 -14.25 -7.19
N ALA A 100 -11.55 -15.28 -7.93
CA ALA A 100 -11.29 -16.62 -7.41
C ALA A 100 -10.03 -16.77 -6.52
N ALA A 101 -9.35 -15.67 -6.18
CA ALA A 101 -8.16 -15.68 -5.34
C ALA A 101 -8.51 -15.77 -3.84
N GLN A 102 -7.69 -16.50 -3.08
CA GLN A 102 -7.82 -16.63 -1.63
C GLN A 102 -7.30 -15.39 -0.89
N VAL A 103 -6.35 -14.66 -1.48
CA VAL A 103 -5.79 -13.44 -0.89
C VAL A 103 -5.77 -12.32 -1.93
N HIS A 104 -6.30 -11.15 -1.57
CA HIS A 104 -6.21 -9.94 -2.37
C HIS A 104 -5.31 -8.93 -1.68
N LEU A 105 -4.30 -8.45 -2.39
CA LEU A 105 -3.40 -7.39 -1.96
C LEU A 105 -3.82 -6.09 -2.65
N LEU A 106 -4.24 -5.09 -1.88
CA LEU A 106 -4.63 -3.76 -2.36
C LEU A 106 -3.43 -2.83 -2.18
N ASP A 107 -2.55 -2.74 -3.20
CA ASP A 107 -1.30 -1.97 -3.16
C ASP A 107 -1.50 -0.57 -3.72
N GLY A 108 -1.24 0.46 -2.92
CA GLY A 108 -1.28 1.85 -3.35
C GLY A 108 -0.98 2.83 -2.22
N HIS A 109 -0.44 3.99 -2.56
CA HIS A 109 -0.06 4.98 -1.54
C HIS A 109 -1.27 5.53 -0.78
N PHE A 110 -2.46 5.59 -1.39
CA PHE A 110 -3.72 5.97 -0.76
C PHE A 110 -4.56 4.79 -0.23
N SER A 111 -4.04 3.57 -0.23
CA SER A 111 -4.83 2.39 0.15
C SER A 111 -5.48 2.51 1.52
N LEU A 112 -4.79 3.12 2.49
CA LEU A 112 -5.31 3.33 3.85
C LEU A 112 -5.97 4.70 4.05
N HIS A 113 -6.00 5.57 3.03
CA HIS A 113 -6.57 6.91 3.15
C HIS A 113 -8.11 6.88 3.14
N TYR A 114 -8.73 6.13 2.22
CA TYR A 114 -10.17 6.14 2.03
C TYR A 114 -10.91 5.23 3.01
N PRO A 115 -11.90 5.73 3.77
CA PRO A 115 -12.69 4.93 4.70
C PRO A 115 -13.41 3.76 4.03
N GLU A 116 -13.95 3.98 2.82
CA GLU A 116 -14.70 2.99 2.06
C GLU A 116 -13.80 1.81 1.63
N LEU A 117 -12.55 2.11 1.29
CA LEU A 117 -11.57 1.08 0.93
C LEU A 117 -11.10 0.32 2.17
N ARG A 118 -10.80 1.05 3.28
CA ARG A 118 -10.47 0.41 4.57
C ARG A 118 -11.57 -0.53 5.05
N ALA A 119 -12.84 -0.15 4.82
CA ALA A 119 -13.98 -0.98 5.19
C ALA A 119 -14.03 -2.32 4.46
N LEU A 120 -13.32 -2.49 3.34
CA LEU A 120 -13.20 -3.76 2.63
C LEU A 120 -12.06 -4.64 3.16
N MET A 121 -11.07 -4.07 3.82
CA MET A 121 -9.85 -4.76 4.27
C MET A 121 -10.11 -5.54 5.56
N ASP A 122 -9.52 -6.73 5.64
CA ASP A 122 -9.46 -7.54 6.84
C ASP A 122 -8.18 -7.24 7.64
N LEU A 123 -7.11 -6.84 6.95
CA LEU A 123 -5.83 -6.46 7.53
C LEU A 123 -5.23 -5.28 6.77
N ARG A 124 -4.65 -4.34 7.51
CA ARG A 124 -4.07 -3.11 6.98
C ARG A 124 -2.60 -3.00 7.37
N ILE A 125 -1.75 -2.92 6.37
CA ILE A 125 -0.29 -2.84 6.52
C ILE A 125 0.17 -1.45 6.09
N PHE A 126 1.01 -0.81 6.88
CA PHE A 126 1.72 0.40 6.48
C PHE A 126 3.20 0.11 6.37
N VAL A 127 3.79 0.38 5.19
CA VAL A 127 5.23 0.26 4.96
C VAL A 127 5.87 1.57 5.36
N ALA A 128 6.51 1.56 6.54
CA ALA A 128 7.17 2.71 7.12
C ALA A 128 8.60 2.84 6.56
N THR A 129 8.91 4.01 6.04
CA THR A 129 10.23 4.34 5.50
C THR A 129 10.51 5.81 5.79
N ASP A 130 11.74 6.10 6.18
CA ASP A 130 12.21 7.47 6.35
C ASP A 130 11.93 8.30 5.09
N LEU A 131 11.49 9.55 5.30
CA LEU A 131 11.05 10.40 4.21
C LEU A 131 12.17 10.69 3.20
N GLU A 132 13.39 10.94 3.66
CA GLU A 132 14.53 11.25 2.79
C GLU A 132 14.88 10.03 1.93
N LEU A 133 15.00 8.86 2.56
CA LEU A 133 15.27 7.60 1.86
C LEU A 133 14.17 7.24 0.86
N MET A 134 12.91 7.47 1.22
CA MET A 134 11.77 7.29 0.32
C MET A 134 11.87 8.17 -0.92
N LEU A 135 12.24 9.44 -0.76
CA LEU A 135 12.42 10.40 -1.85
C LEU A 135 13.65 10.09 -2.72
N GLU A 136 14.73 9.62 -2.12
CA GLU A 136 15.90 9.13 -2.84
C GLU A 136 15.55 7.94 -3.75
N ARG A 137 14.92 6.90 -3.17
CA ARG A 137 14.49 5.71 -3.92
C ARG A 137 13.51 6.06 -5.04
N ARG A 138 12.56 6.97 -4.77
CA ARG A 138 11.62 7.46 -5.77
C ARG A 138 12.35 8.19 -6.90
N THR A 139 13.29 9.07 -6.57
CA THR A 139 14.07 9.85 -7.54
C THR A 139 14.89 8.92 -8.42
N ALA A 140 15.63 7.98 -7.84
CA ALA A 140 16.43 6.99 -8.57
C ALA A 140 15.57 6.15 -9.52
N ARG A 141 14.43 5.63 -9.04
CA ARG A 141 13.48 4.86 -9.84
C ARG A 141 12.93 5.68 -11.02
N ASN A 142 12.52 6.92 -10.78
CA ASN A 142 11.92 7.77 -11.81
C ASN A 142 12.95 8.14 -12.89
N LEU A 143 14.19 8.43 -12.52
CA LEU A 143 15.29 8.65 -13.47
C LEU A 143 15.55 7.41 -14.32
N ALA A 144 15.66 6.23 -13.70
CA ALA A 144 15.88 4.98 -14.40
C ALA A 144 14.75 4.60 -15.37
N ALA A 145 13.51 4.94 -15.02
CA ALA A 145 12.32 4.69 -15.85
C ALA A 145 12.03 5.80 -16.87
N GLY A 146 12.76 6.90 -16.87
CA GLY A 146 12.49 8.06 -17.72
C GLY A 146 11.23 8.85 -17.33
N TYR A 147 10.72 8.66 -16.11
CA TYR A 147 9.54 9.38 -15.62
C TYR A 147 9.91 10.75 -15.07
N GLY A 148 9.20 11.80 -15.51
CA GLY A 148 9.35 13.15 -15.00
C GLY A 148 10.51 13.94 -15.61
N GLY A 149 11.13 13.45 -16.68
CA GLY A 149 12.15 14.21 -17.43
C GLY A 149 13.47 14.38 -16.66
N SER A 150 13.85 15.63 -16.34
CA SER A 150 15.13 15.91 -15.69
C SER A 150 15.11 15.64 -14.18
N ARG A 151 16.32 15.45 -13.61
CA ARG A 151 16.50 15.31 -12.15
C ARG A 151 15.95 16.52 -11.40
N GLU A 152 16.19 17.73 -11.93
CA GLU A 152 15.73 18.98 -11.33
C GLU A 152 14.21 19.03 -11.24
N PHE A 153 13.51 18.60 -12.29
CA PHE A 153 12.06 18.53 -12.30
C PHE A 153 11.54 17.52 -11.28
N ILE A 154 12.14 16.32 -11.20
CA ILE A 154 11.76 15.29 -10.21
C ILE A 154 11.93 15.80 -8.79
N LEU A 155 13.05 16.50 -8.49
CA LEU A 155 13.29 17.06 -7.16
C LEU A 155 12.34 18.21 -6.83
N ALA A 156 12.02 19.07 -7.80
CA ALA A 156 11.00 20.13 -7.64
C ALA A 156 9.63 19.51 -7.35
N TYR A 157 9.20 18.52 -8.13
CA TYR A 157 7.94 17.81 -7.93
C TYR A 157 7.89 17.09 -6.57
N ASN A 158 8.99 16.49 -6.14
CA ASN A 158 9.07 15.89 -4.80
C ASN A 158 8.77 16.91 -3.72
N ARG A 159 9.40 18.06 -3.77
CA ARG A 159 9.28 19.11 -2.78
C ARG A 159 7.90 19.80 -2.81
N GLU A 160 7.39 20.07 -4.02
CA GLU A 160 6.18 20.87 -4.24
C GLU A 160 4.88 20.06 -4.13
N CYS A 161 4.94 18.76 -4.40
CA CYS A 161 3.76 17.91 -4.53
C CYS A 161 3.82 16.62 -3.68
N VAL A 162 4.91 15.83 -3.80
CA VAL A 162 5.00 14.53 -3.13
C VAL A 162 5.09 14.66 -1.63
N VAL A 163 5.94 15.56 -1.11
CA VAL A 163 6.11 15.76 0.34
C VAL A 163 4.83 16.30 0.97
N PRO A 164 4.20 17.37 0.44
CA PRO A 164 2.92 17.84 0.98
C PRO A 164 1.82 16.77 0.94
N GLY A 165 1.69 16.04 -0.15
CA GLY A 165 0.71 14.95 -0.28
C GLY A 165 0.96 13.79 0.69
N TYR A 166 2.24 13.42 0.89
CA TYR A 166 2.61 12.42 1.87
C TYR A 166 2.25 12.85 3.30
N LEU A 167 2.70 14.01 3.72
CA LEU A 167 2.47 14.52 5.07
C LEU A 167 0.99 14.84 5.34
N GLY A 168 0.26 15.31 4.33
CA GLY A 168 -1.15 15.67 4.47
C GLY A 168 -2.12 14.49 4.43
N HIS A 169 -1.80 13.42 3.72
CA HIS A 169 -2.77 12.36 3.43
C HIS A 169 -2.29 10.95 3.72
N ILE A 170 -1.02 10.63 3.41
CA ILE A 170 -0.52 9.26 3.49
C ILE A 170 -0.02 8.96 4.89
N GLU A 171 0.89 9.78 5.45
CA GLU A 171 1.39 9.59 6.81
C GLU A 171 0.27 9.60 7.87
N PRO A 172 -0.73 10.50 7.83
CA PRO A 172 -1.87 10.44 8.76
C PRO A 172 -2.69 9.14 8.65
N SER A 173 -2.66 8.44 7.51
CA SER A 173 -3.37 7.17 7.34
C SER A 173 -2.69 5.99 8.04
N ARG A 174 -1.42 6.13 8.44
CA ARG A 174 -0.64 5.16 9.21
C ARG A 174 -1.34 4.72 10.49
N ARG A 175 -2.06 5.63 11.16
CA ARG A 175 -2.85 5.34 12.37
C ARG A 175 -3.91 4.25 12.18
N PHE A 176 -4.29 3.95 10.95
CA PHE A 176 -5.26 2.91 10.63
C PHE A 176 -4.63 1.55 10.36
N ALA A 177 -3.31 1.46 10.37
CA ALA A 177 -2.60 0.20 10.16
C ALA A 177 -2.76 -0.74 11.35
N ASP A 178 -2.90 -2.01 11.04
CA ASP A 178 -2.88 -3.11 12.02
C ASP A 178 -1.46 -3.62 12.24
N LEU A 179 -0.62 -3.48 11.22
CA LEU A 179 0.80 -3.83 11.22
C LEU A 179 1.61 -2.76 10.49
N GLU A 180 2.69 -2.32 11.12
CA GLU A 180 3.73 -1.52 10.46
C GLU A 180 4.90 -2.41 10.10
N ILE A 181 5.38 -2.26 8.86
CA ILE A 181 6.58 -2.96 8.38
C ILE A 181 7.65 -1.91 8.12
N PRO A 182 8.72 -1.85 8.93
CA PRO A 182 9.83 -0.94 8.70
C PRO A 182 10.60 -1.34 7.44
N ASN A 183 10.99 -0.38 6.62
CA ASN A 183 11.76 -0.61 5.41
C ASN A 183 12.85 0.45 5.17
N ASP A 184 13.45 0.93 6.29
CA ASP A 184 14.49 1.95 6.25
C ASP A 184 15.88 1.38 5.97
N GLN A 185 16.13 0.14 6.42
CA GLN A 185 17.47 -0.40 6.48
C GLN A 185 17.88 -1.17 5.22
N ALA A 186 19.18 -1.20 4.98
CA ALA A 186 19.79 -2.11 4.01
C ALA A 186 19.67 -3.57 4.46
N ASP A 187 19.66 -3.83 5.78
CA ASP A 187 19.39 -5.14 6.33
C ASP A 187 17.88 -5.40 6.36
N THR A 188 17.47 -6.37 5.57
CA THR A 188 16.08 -6.74 5.39
C THR A 188 15.62 -7.87 6.32
N VAL A 189 16.49 -8.40 7.18
CA VAL A 189 16.24 -9.60 7.99
C VAL A 189 15.03 -9.42 8.92
N GLU A 190 14.95 -8.29 9.63
CA GLU A 190 13.82 -8.04 10.53
C GLU A 190 12.51 -7.85 9.77
N ARG A 191 12.56 -7.08 8.68
CA ARG A 191 11.42 -6.88 7.77
C ARG A 191 10.90 -8.20 7.21
N ASP A 192 11.80 -9.02 6.68
CA ASP A 192 11.46 -10.29 6.05
C ASP A 192 10.92 -11.28 7.09
N ALA A 193 11.49 -11.32 8.28
CA ALA A 193 10.98 -12.10 9.40
C ALA A 193 9.55 -11.71 9.80
N LEU A 194 9.23 -10.41 9.80
CA LEU A 194 7.86 -9.93 10.05
C LEU A 194 6.89 -10.41 8.97
N VAL A 195 7.28 -10.31 7.71
CA VAL A 195 6.45 -10.76 6.58
C VAL A 195 6.25 -12.27 6.60
N ILE A 196 7.31 -13.04 6.86
CA ILE A 196 7.24 -14.52 6.96
C ILE A 196 6.29 -14.91 8.10
N ALA A 197 6.41 -14.29 9.27
CA ALA A 197 5.54 -14.57 10.41
C ALA A 197 4.07 -14.21 10.13
N LEU A 198 3.81 -13.07 9.47
CA LEU A 198 2.49 -12.69 9.01
C LEU A 198 1.90 -13.74 8.05
N CYS A 199 2.66 -14.13 7.03
CA CYS A 199 2.21 -15.09 6.02
C CYS A 199 1.94 -16.49 6.62
N ALA A 200 2.71 -16.92 7.63
CA ALA A 200 2.46 -18.15 8.35
C ALA A 200 1.08 -18.12 9.05
N LYS A 201 0.73 -16.98 9.69
CA LYS A 201 -0.60 -16.80 10.31
C LYS A 201 -1.73 -16.77 9.28
N ILE A 202 -1.52 -16.11 8.13
CA ILE A 202 -2.51 -16.09 7.04
C ILE A 202 -2.76 -17.49 6.51
N ARG A 203 -1.71 -18.28 6.25
CA ARG A 203 -1.86 -19.67 5.81
C ARG A 203 -2.66 -20.47 6.81
N ALA A 204 -2.28 -20.45 8.09
CA ALA A 204 -3.00 -21.15 9.15
C ALA A 204 -4.49 -20.75 9.24
N ALA A 205 -4.80 -19.47 9.01
CA ALA A 205 -6.17 -18.97 9.05
C ALA A 205 -7.02 -19.43 7.84
N LEU A 206 -6.39 -19.68 6.68
CA LEU A 206 -7.06 -20.07 5.43
C LEU A 206 -7.03 -21.59 5.17
N GLU A 207 -6.33 -22.38 6.00
CA GLU A 207 -6.32 -23.84 5.90
C GLU A 207 -7.72 -24.44 6.15
N PRO A 208 -8.13 -25.44 5.33
CA PRO A 208 -9.39 -26.17 5.54
C PRO A 208 -9.37 -26.89 6.88
N GLY A 209 -10.14 -26.46 7.85
CA GLY A 209 -10.22 -27.04 9.21
C GLY A 209 -10.19 -26.00 10.32
N HIS A 210 -9.80 -24.75 10.05
CA HIS A 210 -9.84 -23.64 11.02
C HIS A 210 -11.15 -22.83 10.98
N LEU A 211 -12.15 -23.31 10.23
CA LEU A 211 -13.47 -22.68 10.24
C LEU A 211 -14.10 -22.92 11.61
N PRO A 212 -14.59 -21.88 12.32
CA PRO A 212 -15.38 -22.08 13.51
C PRO A 212 -16.59 -22.94 13.12
N ARG A 213 -16.74 -24.10 13.74
CA ARG A 213 -17.98 -24.89 13.63
C ARG A 213 -19.11 -23.96 14.09
N ARG A 214 -20.06 -23.71 13.18
CA ARG A 214 -21.29 -22.97 13.49
C ARG A 214 -22.09 -23.70 14.55
#